data_3059373d673904f69369ed45e66f8edd
#
_entry.id   3059373d673904f69369ed45e66f8edd
#
_cell.length_a   1.000
_cell.length_b   1.000
_cell.length_c   1.000
_cell.angle_alpha   90.00
_cell.angle_beta   90.00
_cell.angle_gamma   90.00
#
_symmetry.space_group_name_H-M   'P 1'
#
loop_
_entity.id
_entity.type
_entity.pdbx_description
1 polymer ?
#
loop_
_entity_poly.entity_id
_entity_poly.type
_entity_poly.pdbx_seq_one_letter_code
_entity_poly.pdbx_strand_id
1 'polypeptide(L)'
;MSKIALFFPGQGAQHVGMGRKIAAQYPKAQELYERAEPILGFNLAKLCFEGPASKLDSTVISQPALFVSSLAALEKLRADSPEIVLGCEIAAGLSLGEYTALVFASAMSFEDGLRVVKRRGEAMQAAADATPSGMVSLLLLERAQVEQICREASGHGSIQIANYLCPGNLVVSGDNAACEQAAELAVAAGGRAIPLPVAGAFHTNIMCPADEALAEVLNEVEIRTPEIPVVSNVDAQTHSDPEEIRQLLIRQVVNPVRWEDSINLMLSEGCTDFYEVGPGKVLKGLLKRISRKTACTTINDSFDETGGM
;
A
#
# COMPACT_ATOMS: atom_id res chain seq x y z
N MET A 1 27.83 -7.54 4.48
CA MET A 1 26.92 -8.11 3.46
C MET A 1 25.84 -7.09 3.23
N SER A 2 25.36 -6.92 2.00
CA SER A 2 24.22 -6.03 1.72
C SER A 2 22.95 -6.64 2.34
N LYS A 3 22.15 -5.81 3.02
CA LYS A 3 20.84 -6.23 3.53
C LYS A 3 19.77 -5.92 2.51
N ILE A 4 18.92 -6.90 2.24
CA ILE A 4 17.85 -6.82 1.24
C ILE A 4 16.52 -6.49 1.92
N ALA A 5 15.80 -5.52 1.37
CA ALA A 5 14.44 -5.16 1.78
C ALA A 5 13.46 -5.28 0.59
N LEU A 6 12.28 -5.87 0.83
CA LEU A 6 11.22 -5.95 -0.15
C LEU A 6 10.07 -5.01 0.23
N PHE A 7 9.55 -4.28 -0.77
CA PHE A 7 8.35 -3.46 -0.62
C PHE A 7 7.21 -3.94 -1.50
N PHE A 8 5.99 -3.73 -1.02
CA PHE A 8 4.78 -4.04 -1.76
C PHE A 8 3.93 -2.78 -1.94
N PRO A 9 3.52 -2.46 -3.19
CA PRO A 9 2.76 -1.25 -3.46
C PRO A 9 1.35 -1.28 -2.88
N GLY A 10 0.80 -0.11 -2.67
CA GLY A 10 -0.59 0.12 -2.29
C GLY A 10 -1.43 0.68 -3.44
N GLN A 11 -2.66 1.10 -3.10
CA GLN A 11 -3.62 1.68 -4.03
C GLN A 11 -3.03 2.89 -4.78
N GLY A 12 -3.35 2.98 -6.08
CA GLY A 12 -2.79 3.97 -7.00
C GLY A 12 -1.69 3.41 -7.93
N ALA A 13 -1.21 2.17 -7.67
CA ALA A 13 -0.25 1.49 -8.53
C ALA A 13 -0.91 0.59 -9.60
N GLN A 14 -2.23 0.35 -9.49
CA GLN A 14 -2.97 -0.49 -10.43
C GLN A 14 -3.05 0.14 -11.83
N HIS A 15 -3.04 -0.70 -12.83
CA HIS A 15 -3.26 -0.32 -14.23
C HIS A 15 -3.72 -1.54 -15.04
N VAL A 16 -4.48 -1.31 -16.09
CA VAL A 16 -4.91 -2.37 -17.00
C VAL A 16 -3.69 -2.99 -17.68
N GLY A 17 -3.62 -4.32 -17.68
CA GLY A 17 -2.50 -5.10 -18.19
C GLY A 17 -1.56 -5.61 -17.10
N MET A 18 -1.65 -5.11 -15.85
CA MET A 18 -0.79 -5.55 -14.76
C MET A 18 -0.93 -7.05 -14.48
N GLY A 19 0.20 -7.73 -14.25
CA GLY A 19 0.28 -9.17 -13.94
C GLY A 19 0.09 -10.09 -15.16
N ARG A 20 -0.36 -9.59 -16.32
CA ARG A 20 -0.71 -10.41 -17.48
C ARG A 20 0.48 -11.18 -18.05
N LYS A 21 1.61 -10.51 -18.25
CA LYS A 21 2.83 -11.14 -18.78
C LYS A 21 3.43 -12.12 -17.79
N ILE A 22 3.43 -11.75 -16.52
CA ILE A 22 3.92 -12.60 -15.42
C ILE A 22 3.07 -13.87 -15.33
N ALA A 23 1.75 -13.76 -15.29
CA ALA A 23 0.84 -14.90 -15.24
C ALA A 23 1.02 -15.83 -16.46
N ALA A 24 1.24 -15.26 -17.66
CA ALA A 24 1.49 -16.06 -18.87
C ALA A 24 2.81 -16.84 -18.87
N GLN A 25 3.83 -16.37 -18.13
CA GLN A 25 5.18 -16.96 -18.12
C GLN A 25 5.44 -17.83 -16.90
N TYR A 26 4.82 -17.54 -15.76
CA TYR A 26 5.07 -18.21 -14.49
C TYR A 26 3.80 -18.94 -14.00
N PRO A 27 3.74 -20.28 -14.11
CA PRO A 27 2.56 -21.06 -13.73
C PRO A 27 2.07 -20.81 -12.30
N LYS A 28 2.98 -20.63 -11.35
CA LYS A 28 2.62 -20.30 -9.96
C LYS A 28 1.95 -18.92 -9.82
N ALA A 29 2.33 -17.96 -10.66
CA ALA A 29 1.67 -16.67 -10.71
C ALA A 29 0.26 -16.76 -11.29
N GLN A 30 0.06 -17.57 -12.33
CA GLN A 30 -1.26 -17.85 -12.90
C GLN A 30 -2.18 -18.53 -11.87
N GLU A 31 -1.65 -19.52 -11.14
CA GLU A 31 -2.38 -20.23 -10.07
C GLU A 31 -2.94 -19.27 -9.00
N LEU A 32 -2.24 -18.20 -8.65
CA LEU A 32 -2.73 -17.21 -7.67
C LEU A 32 -4.02 -16.53 -8.16
N TYR A 33 -4.12 -16.18 -9.43
CA TYR A 33 -5.34 -15.60 -10.00
C TYR A 33 -6.49 -16.63 -10.02
N GLU A 34 -6.20 -17.89 -10.34
CA GLU A 34 -7.19 -18.97 -10.33
C GLU A 34 -7.72 -19.25 -8.92
N ARG A 35 -6.83 -19.27 -7.90
CA ARG A 35 -7.21 -19.42 -6.49
C ARG A 35 -7.97 -18.20 -5.95
N ALA A 36 -7.76 -17.02 -6.52
CA ALA A 36 -8.47 -15.80 -6.11
C ALA A 36 -9.94 -15.80 -6.54
N GLU A 37 -10.28 -16.36 -7.70
CA GLU A 37 -11.62 -16.29 -8.28
C GLU A 37 -12.72 -16.84 -7.36
N PRO A 38 -12.61 -18.05 -6.77
CA PRO A 38 -13.64 -18.58 -5.87
C PRO A 38 -13.81 -17.77 -4.57
N ILE A 39 -12.75 -17.11 -4.08
CA ILE A 39 -12.80 -16.27 -2.88
C ILE A 39 -13.49 -14.94 -3.19
N LEU A 40 -13.16 -14.35 -4.32
CA LEU A 40 -13.68 -13.03 -4.72
C LEU A 40 -15.08 -13.12 -5.28
N GLY A 41 -15.42 -14.22 -6.00
CA GLY A 41 -16.70 -14.39 -6.69
C GLY A 41 -16.75 -13.72 -8.08
N PHE A 42 -15.61 -13.28 -8.59
CA PHE A 42 -15.48 -12.70 -9.93
C PHE A 42 -14.08 -12.98 -10.52
N ASN A 43 -13.97 -12.90 -11.84
CA ASN A 43 -12.70 -13.13 -12.55
C ASN A 43 -11.76 -11.92 -12.40
N LEU A 44 -10.84 -12.00 -11.43
CA LEU A 44 -9.86 -10.96 -11.14
C LEU A 44 -8.84 -10.80 -12.27
N ALA A 45 -8.37 -11.92 -12.84
CA ALA A 45 -7.41 -11.92 -13.96
C ALA A 45 -7.93 -11.08 -15.13
N LYS A 46 -9.19 -11.27 -15.51
CA LYS A 46 -9.81 -10.50 -16.60
C LYS A 46 -9.81 -8.99 -16.29
N LEU A 47 -10.15 -8.58 -15.06
CA LEU A 47 -10.13 -7.18 -14.68
C LEU A 47 -8.72 -6.58 -14.68
N CYS A 48 -7.74 -7.31 -14.15
CA CYS A 48 -6.34 -6.87 -14.15
C CYS A 48 -5.78 -6.78 -15.58
N PHE A 49 -6.06 -7.78 -16.43
CA PHE A 49 -5.44 -7.91 -17.75
C PHE A 49 -6.12 -7.08 -18.84
N GLU A 50 -7.43 -6.93 -18.78
CA GLU A 50 -8.26 -6.35 -19.84
C GLU A 50 -9.06 -5.11 -19.40
N GLY A 51 -9.22 -4.91 -18.07
CA GLY A 51 -10.00 -3.80 -17.52
C GLY A 51 -11.51 -4.04 -17.53
N PRO A 52 -12.33 -3.00 -17.59
CA PRO A 52 -11.95 -1.59 -17.84
C PRO A 52 -11.30 -0.92 -16.61
N ALA A 53 -10.51 0.13 -16.84
CA ALA A 53 -9.83 0.89 -15.80
C ALA A 53 -10.81 1.41 -14.73
N SER A 54 -11.98 1.90 -15.13
CA SER A 54 -13.00 2.42 -14.22
C SER A 54 -13.49 1.40 -13.18
N LYS A 55 -13.47 0.09 -13.50
CA LYS A 55 -13.76 -0.97 -12.52
C LYS A 55 -12.55 -1.29 -11.66
N LEU A 56 -11.36 -1.35 -12.30
CA LEU A 56 -10.11 -1.66 -11.61
C LEU A 56 -9.75 -0.60 -10.56
N ASP A 57 -10.12 0.66 -10.78
CA ASP A 57 -9.84 1.79 -9.89
C ASP A 57 -10.77 1.85 -8.67
N SER A 58 -11.88 1.09 -8.65
CA SER A 58 -12.73 1.02 -7.46
C SER A 58 -11.97 0.35 -6.31
N THR A 59 -12.14 0.84 -5.08
CA THR A 59 -11.46 0.34 -3.88
C THR A 59 -11.70 -1.17 -3.66
N VAL A 60 -12.91 -1.64 -3.97
CA VAL A 60 -13.31 -3.05 -3.85
C VAL A 60 -12.49 -3.96 -4.77
N ILE A 61 -12.11 -3.47 -5.95
CA ILE A 61 -11.38 -4.26 -6.96
C ILE A 61 -9.88 -3.99 -6.88
N SER A 62 -9.45 -2.73 -6.70
CA SER A 62 -8.04 -2.36 -6.71
C SER A 62 -7.23 -3.03 -5.61
N GLN A 63 -7.81 -3.22 -4.41
CA GLN A 63 -7.11 -3.85 -3.30
C GLN A 63 -6.80 -5.33 -3.57
N PRO A 64 -7.76 -6.22 -3.85
CA PRO A 64 -7.43 -7.61 -4.21
C PRO A 64 -6.60 -7.71 -5.50
N ALA A 65 -6.78 -6.79 -6.45
CA ALA A 65 -6.01 -6.78 -7.69
C ALA A 65 -4.52 -6.50 -7.44
N LEU A 66 -4.19 -5.50 -6.61
CA LEU A 66 -2.82 -5.20 -6.23
C LEU A 66 -2.19 -6.30 -5.36
N PHE A 67 -2.95 -6.86 -4.43
CA PHE A 67 -2.51 -7.96 -3.58
C PHE A 67 -2.11 -9.18 -4.42
N VAL A 68 -2.99 -9.67 -5.29
CA VAL A 68 -2.71 -10.85 -6.14
C VAL A 68 -1.60 -10.55 -7.14
N SER A 69 -1.62 -9.38 -7.80
CA SER A 69 -0.58 -9.02 -8.78
C SER A 69 0.80 -8.86 -8.15
N SER A 70 0.89 -8.38 -6.90
CA SER A 70 2.15 -8.27 -6.19
C SER A 70 2.69 -9.63 -5.77
N LEU A 71 1.84 -10.55 -5.32
CA LEU A 71 2.24 -11.93 -5.03
C LEU A 71 2.62 -12.69 -6.32
N ALA A 72 1.95 -12.43 -7.44
CA ALA A 72 2.35 -12.96 -8.74
C ALA A 72 3.75 -12.45 -9.16
N ALA A 73 4.05 -11.16 -8.93
CA ALA A 73 5.38 -10.61 -9.16
C ALA A 73 6.43 -11.22 -8.21
N LEU A 74 6.04 -11.59 -6.99
CA LEU A 74 6.91 -12.33 -6.07
C LEU A 74 7.23 -13.74 -6.60
N GLU A 75 6.28 -14.43 -7.22
CA GLU A 75 6.54 -15.75 -7.84
C GLU A 75 7.53 -15.64 -9.02
N LYS A 76 7.44 -14.56 -9.79
CA LYS A 76 8.48 -14.24 -10.79
C LYS A 76 9.85 -14.07 -10.11
N LEU A 77 9.93 -13.27 -9.05
CA LEU A 77 11.20 -13.02 -8.34
C LEU A 77 11.77 -14.31 -7.74
N ARG A 78 10.91 -15.18 -7.18
CA ARG A 78 11.30 -16.51 -6.67
C ARG A 78 11.87 -17.43 -7.74
N ALA A 79 11.36 -17.34 -8.97
CA ALA A 79 11.82 -18.15 -10.08
C ALA A 79 13.12 -17.62 -10.70
N ASP A 80 13.24 -16.30 -10.88
CA ASP A 80 14.35 -15.68 -11.60
C ASP A 80 15.57 -15.41 -10.71
N SER A 81 15.35 -15.10 -9.42
CA SER A 81 16.37 -14.68 -8.47
C SER A 81 16.03 -15.11 -7.04
N PRO A 82 15.96 -16.42 -6.77
CA PRO A 82 15.57 -16.96 -5.46
C PRO A 82 16.46 -16.47 -4.31
N GLU A 83 17.73 -16.15 -4.60
CA GLU A 83 18.69 -15.62 -3.62
C GLU A 83 18.25 -14.27 -3.05
N ILE A 84 17.54 -13.43 -3.81
CA ILE A 84 17.02 -12.14 -3.34
C ILE A 84 15.90 -12.39 -2.32
N VAL A 85 15.00 -13.33 -2.61
CA VAL A 85 13.89 -13.67 -1.72
C VAL A 85 14.40 -14.32 -0.43
N LEU A 86 15.34 -15.26 -0.56
CA LEU A 86 15.96 -15.96 0.59
C LEU A 86 16.84 -15.03 1.44
N GLY A 87 17.44 -14.02 0.82
CA GLY A 87 18.27 -13.01 1.49
C GLY A 87 17.50 -11.82 2.03
N CYS A 88 16.18 -11.80 1.91
CA CYS A 88 15.36 -10.69 2.43
C CYS A 88 15.35 -10.70 3.96
N GLU A 89 15.76 -9.59 4.56
CA GLU A 89 15.85 -9.46 6.02
C GLU A 89 14.72 -8.64 6.64
N ILE A 90 14.02 -7.85 5.82
CA ILE A 90 12.90 -7.02 6.28
C ILE A 90 11.97 -6.69 5.11
N ALA A 91 10.67 -6.62 5.38
CA ALA A 91 9.68 -6.26 4.38
C ALA A 91 8.78 -5.12 4.87
N ALA A 92 8.19 -4.38 3.92
CA ALA A 92 7.15 -3.41 4.20
C ALA A 92 6.16 -3.32 3.03
N GLY A 93 5.01 -2.71 3.28
CA GLY A 93 4.07 -2.39 2.22
C GLY A 93 3.30 -1.12 2.52
N LEU A 94 2.97 -0.36 1.48
CA LEU A 94 2.22 0.88 1.64
C LEU A 94 0.73 0.55 1.79
N SER A 95 0.13 0.85 2.95
CA SER A 95 -1.30 0.63 3.23
C SER A 95 -1.72 -0.82 2.91
N LEU A 96 -2.38 -1.09 1.79
CA LEU A 96 -2.71 -2.44 1.32
C LEU A 96 -1.47 -3.36 1.24
N GLY A 97 -0.35 -2.82 0.81
CA GLY A 97 0.90 -3.57 0.65
C GLY A 97 1.41 -4.23 1.94
N GLU A 98 1.04 -3.73 3.12
CA GLU A 98 1.38 -4.35 4.42
C GLU A 98 0.78 -5.76 4.54
N TYR A 99 -0.45 -5.97 4.06
CA TYR A 99 -1.07 -7.31 4.00
C TYR A 99 -0.32 -8.25 3.05
N THR A 100 0.15 -7.71 1.92
CA THR A 100 0.99 -8.48 0.98
C THR A 100 2.33 -8.86 1.61
N ALA A 101 2.96 -7.93 2.34
CA ALA A 101 4.20 -8.17 3.08
C ALA A 101 4.02 -9.24 4.17
N LEU A 102 2.90 -9.25 4.89
CA LEU A 102 2.60 -10.27 5.91
C LEU A 102 2.38 -11.67 5.30
N VAL A 103 1.75 -11.76 4.12
CA VAL A 103 1.65 -13.04 3.39
C VAL A 103 3.01 -13.49 2.87
N PHE A 104 3.83 -12.57 2.35
CA PHE A 104 5.22 -12.86 1.98
C PHE A 104 6.03 -13.39 3.17
N ALA A 105 5.86 -12.81 4.34
CA ALA A 105 6.53 -13.20 5.58
C ALA A 105 5.91 -14.43 6.28
N SER A 106 5.01 -15.16 5.61
CA SER A 106 4.32 -16.35 6.14
C SER A 106 3.44 -16.09 7.39
N ALA A 107 3.16 -14.83 7.70
CA ALA A 107 2.30 -14.46 8.83
C ALA A 107 0.82 -14.76 8.56
N MET A 108 0.39 -14.76 7.30
CA MET A 108 -0.96 -15.16 6.87
C MET A 108 -0.86 -16.07 5.63
N SER A 109 -1.87 -16.95 5.45
CA SER A 109 -2.03 -17.68 4.19
C SER A 109 -2.46 -16.73 3.06
N PHE A 110 -2.26 -17.13 1.80
CA PHE A 110 -2.76 -16.39 0.64
C PHE A 110 -4.28 -16.20 0.72
N GLU A 111 -5.01 -17.26 1.04
CA GLU A 111 -6.46 -17.26 1.12
C GLU A 111 -6.98 -16.33 2.22
N ASP A 112 -6.38 -16.38 3.39
CA ASP A 112 -6.77 -15.51 4.52
C ASP A 112 -6.42 -14.05 4.22
N GLY A 113 -5.22 -13.78 3.71
CA GLY A 113 -4.85 -12.45 3.27
C GLY A 113 -5.79 -11.88 2.23
N LEU A 114 -6.21 -12.70 1.26
CA LEU A 114 -7.14 -12.28 0.22
C LEU A 114 -8.56 -12.04 0.77
N ARG A 115 -9.07 -12.87 1.72
CA ARG A 115 -10.35 -12.63 2.40
C ARG A 115 -10.34 -11.31 3.17
N VAL A 116 -9.27 -11.06 3.92
CA VAL A 116 -9.09 -9.81 4.67
C VAL A 116 -9.05 -8.61 3.73
N VAL A 117 -8.24 -8.66 2.67
CA VAL A 117 -8.09 -7.57 1.70
C VAL A 117 -9.40 -7.28 0.94
N LYS A 118 -10.17 -8.33 0.58
CA LYS A 118 -11.51 -8.19 0.00
C LYS A 118 -12.41 -7.42 0.96
N ARG A 119 -12.54 -7.89 2.20
CA ARG A 119 -13.40 -7.24 3.22
C ARG A 119 -12.96 -5.82 3.52
N ARG A 120 -11.64 -5.58 3.56
CA ARG A 120 -11.05 -4.25 3.72
C ARG A 120 -11.49 -3.31 2.60
N GLY A 121 -11.39 -3.72 1.36
CA GLY A 121 -11.80 -2.93 0.20
C GLY A 121 -13.29 -2.59 0.22
N GLU A 122 -14.14 -3.58 0.55
CA GLU A 122 -15.59 -3.40 0.68
C GLU A 122 -15.95 -2.43 1.81
N ALA A 123 -15.35 -2.60 2.99
CA ALA A 123 -15.63 -1.78 4.16
C ALA A 123 -15.16 -0.32 3.99
N MET A 124 -13.96 -0.12 3.43
CA MET A 124 -13.44 1.22 3.14
C MET A 124 -14.26 1.94 2.06
N GLN A 125 -14.75 1.21 1.05
CA GLN A 125 -15.64 1.79 0.04
C GLN A 125 -16.99 2.19 0.67
N ALA A 126 -17.60 1.32 1.50
CA ALA A 126 -18.85 1.63 2.17
C ALA A 126 -18.74 2.85 3.10
N ALA A 127 -17.63 2.98 3.84
CA ALA A 127 -17.38 4.15 4.68
C ALA A 127 -17.21 5.43 3.83
N ALA A 128 -16.53 5.34 2.71
CA ALA A 128 -16.36 6.46 1.76
C ALA A 128 -17.68 6.89 1.13
N ASP A 129 -18.56 5.95 0.75
CA ASP A 129 -19.87 6.22 0.17
C ASP A 129 -20.83 6.88 1.19
N ALA A 130 -20.65 6.59 2.49
CA ALA A 130 -21.44 7.16 3.57
C ALA A 130 -21.09 8.62 3.91
N THR A 131 -19.84 9.04 3.65
CA THR A 131 -19.36 10.38 4.03
C THR A 131 -18.61 11.03 2.86
N PRO A 132 -19.15 12.11 2.25
CA PRO A 132 -18.46 12.86 1.20
C PRO A 132 -17.12 13.40 1.70
N SER A 133 -16.04 12.80 1.24
CA SER A 133 -14.70 13.06 1.73
C SER A 133 -13.66 12.77 0.67
N GLY A 134 -12.40 13.15 0.90
CA GLY A 134 -11.34 12.98 -0.09
C GLY A 134 -9.94 13.04 0.49
N MET A 135 -8.96 13.01 -0.42
CA MET A 135 -7.54 13.10 -0.09
C MET A 135 -6.83 14.06 -1.03
N VAL A 136 -5.87 14.80 -0.49
CA VAL A 136 -5.05 15.75 -1.26
C VAL A 136 -3.57 15.54 -0.91
N SER A 137 -2.74 15.34 -1.93
CA SER A 137 -1.29 15.33 -1.77
C SER A 137 -0.78 16.78 -1.73
N LEU A 138 -0.14 17.17 -0.62
CA LEU A 138 0.50 18.45 -0.43
C LEU A 138 2.00 18.29 -0.66
N LEU A 139 2.51 19.02 -1.65
CA LEU A 139 3.89 18.88 -2.11
C LEU A 139 4.69 20.15 -1.80
N LEU A 140 6.02 19.97 -1.63
CA LEU A 140 7.00 21.04 -1.43
C LEU A 140 6.81 21.83 -0.11
N LEU A 141 6.16 21.21 0.86
CA LEU A 141 5.93 21.76 2.20
C LEU A 141 6.58 20.86 3.26
N GLU A 142 7.08 21.49 4.31
CA GLU A 142 7.60 20.79 5.48
C GLU A 142 6.44 20.24 6.34
N ARG A 143 6.70 19.19 7.10
CA ARG A 143 5.71 18.54 7.98
C ARG A 143 4.98 19.54 8.89
N ALA A 144 5.73 20.44 9.55
CA ALA A 144 5.14 21.44 10.46
C ALA A 144 4.18 22.41 9.75
N GLN A 145 4.45 22.74 8.47
CA GLN A 145 3.56 23.58 7.66
C GLN A 145 2.26 22.84 7.36
N VAL A 146 2.33 21.54 6.99
CA VAL A 146 1.15 20.73 6.71
C VAL A 146 0.32 20.49 7.98
N GLU A 147 0.96 20.26 9.13
CA GLU A 147 0.27 20.19 10.43
C GLU A 147 -0.46 21.50 10.76
N GLN A 148 0.13 22.66 10.46
CA GLN A 148 -0.53 23.95 10.64
C GLN A 148 -1.70 24.13 9.68
N ILE A 149 -1.55 23.75 8.41
CA ILE A 149 -2.62 23.76 7.40
C ILE A 149 -3.80 22.90 7.87
N CYS A 150 -3.55 21.69 8.40
CA CYS A 150 -4.63 20.85 8.94
C CYS A 150 -5.36 21.53 10.10
N ARG A 151 -4.63 22.18 11.03
CA ARG A 151 -5.26 22.94 12.13
C ARG A 151 -6.15 24.08 11.63
N GLU A 152 -5.70 24.83 10.63
CA GLU A 152 -6.48 25.94 10.05
C GLU A 152 -7.68 25.43 9.25
N ALA A 153 -7.50 24.38 8.44
CA ALA A 153 -8.55 23.78 7.63
C ALA A 153 -9.63 23.05 8.47
N SER A 154 -9.29 22.67 9.73
CA SER A 154 -10.25 21.97 10.62
C SER A 154 -11.49 22.78 10.99
N GLY A 155 -11.49 24.10 10.77
CA GLY A 155 -12.68 24.94 10.85
C GLY A 155 -13.75 24.62 9.77
N HIS A 156 -13.39 23.87 8.72
CA HIS A 156 -14.25 23.50 7.60
C HIS A 156 -14.67 22.03 7.63
N GLY A 157 -14.26 21.27 8.62
CA GLY A 157 -14.58 19.83 8.77
C GLY A 157 -13.39 19.04 9.32
N SER A 158 -13.59 17.71 9.44
CA SER A 158 -12.52 16.80 9.87
C SER A 158 -11.42 16.73 8.82
N ILE A 159 -10.16 16.88 9.22
CA ILE A 159 -9.00 16.71 8.35
C ILE A 159 -7.77 16.34 9.18
N GLN A 160 -6.94 15.46 8.64
CA GLN A 160 -5.67 15.07 9.24
C GLN A 160 -4.66 14.65 8.18
N ILE A 161 -3.39 14.54 8.56
CA ILE A 161 -2.39 13.91 7.70
C ILE A 161 -2.66 12.41 7.70
N ALA A 162 -2.89 11.86 6.51
CA ALA A 162 -3.17 10.44 6.29
C ALA A 162 -1.92 9.64 5.87
N ASN A 163 -0.98 10.27 5.14
CA ASN A 163 0.25 9.60 4.74
C ASN A 163 1.46 10.53 4.88
N TYR A 164 2.48 10.04 5.55
CA TYR A 164 3.82 10.58 5.55
C TYR A 164 4.63 9.80 4.51
N LEU A 165 4.67 10.29 3.25
CA LEU A 165 5.21 9.51 2.12
C LEU A 165 6.72 9.66 1.95
N CYS A 166 7.20 10.91 1.94
CA CYS A 166 8.62 11.25 1.86
C CYS A 166 8.79 12.76 2.12
N PRO A 167 10.00 13.28 2.31
CA PRO A 167 10.25 14.71 2.49
C PRO A 167 9.56 15.55 1.41
N GLY A 168 8.76 16.52 1.84
CA GLY A 168 7.98 17.39 0.97
C GLY A 168 6.86 16.70 0.19
N ASN A 169 6.33 15.57 0.67
CA ASN A 169 5.13 14.92 0.13
C ASN A 169 4.33 14.26 1.24
N LEU A 170 3.32 14.96 1.72
CA LEU A 170 2.37 14.47 2.69
C LEU A 170 0.96 14.46 2.07
N VAL A 171 0.15 13.50 2.48
CA VAL A 171 -1.25 13.43 2.04
C VAL A 171 -2.15 13.78 3.21
N VAL A 172 -3.01 14.77 3.01
CA VAL A 172 -4.10 15.08 3.95
C VAL A 172 -5.38 14.44 3.48
N SER A 173 -6.25 14.11 4.42
CA SER A 173 -7.47 13.37 4.19
C SER A 173 -8.55 13.82 5.15
N GLY A 174 -9.77 14.01 4.67
CA GLY A 174 -10.88 14.53 5.46
C GLY A 174 -12.11 14.88 4.66
N ASP A 175 -13.00 15.68 5.26
CA ASP A 175 -14.18 16.21 4.57
C ASP A 175 -13.78 17.04 3.34
N ASN A 176 -14.58 17.01 2.29
CA ASN A 176 -14.26 17.70 1.04
C ASN A 176 -13.97 19.19 1.24
N ALA A 177 -14.78 19.90 2.02
CA ALA A 177 -14.57 21.32 2.28
C ALA A 177 -13.25 21.60 3.03
N ALA A 178 -12.89 20.74 3.99
CA ALA A 178 -11.62 20.86 4.68
C ALA A 178 -10.41 20.54 3.77
N CYS A 179 -10.56 19.56 2.87
CA CYS A 179 -9.56 19.23 1.85
C CYS A 179 -9.36 20.38 0.85
N GLU A 180 -10.43 21.02 0.41
CA GLU A 180 -10.39 22.21 -0.48
C GLU A 180 -9.66 23.37 0.22
N GLN A 181 -10.03 23.67 1.47
CA GLN A 181 -9.36 24.70 2.26
C GLN A 181 -7.85 24.39 2.48
N ALA A 182 -7.52 23.13 2.78
CA ALA A 182 -6.13 22.71 2.93
C ALA A 182 -5.34 22.88 1.61
N ALA A 183 -5.95 22.61 0.47
CA ALA A 183 -5.34 22.80 -0.83
C ALA A 183 -5.04 24.29 -1.11
N GLU A 184 -5.98 25.20 -0.80
CA GLU A 184 -5.79 26.65 -0.94
C GLU A 184 -4.66 27.16 -0.04
N LEU A 185 -4.66 26.77 1.24
CA LEU A 185 -3.62 27.12 2.22
C LEU A 185 -2.24 26.60 1.79
N ALA A 186 -2.18 25.39 1.25
CA ALA A 186 -0.92 24.82 0.77
C ALA A 186 -0.33 25.63 -0.39
N VAL A 187 -1.18 26.05 -1.34
CA VAL A 187 -0.74 26.91 -2.46
C VAL A 187 -0.32 28.28 -1.96
N ALA A 188 -1.05 28.89 -1.03
CA ALA A 188 -0.69 30.17 -0.41
C ALA A 188 0.66 30.10 0.36
N ALA A 189 0.99 28.95 0.92
CA ALA A 189 2.27 28.69 1.59
C ALA A 189 3.43 28.37 0.61
N GLY A 190 3.19 28.44 -0.72
CA GLY A 190 4.21 28.19 -1.74
C GLY A 190 4.36 26.71 -2.12
N GLY A 191 3.50 25.84 -1.62
CA GLY A 191 3.42 24.44 -1.98
C GLY A 191 2.57 24.16 -3.23
N ARG A 192 2.27 22.88 -3.45
CA ARG A 192 1.36 22.41 -4.49
C ARG A 192 0.37 21.43 -3.89
N ALA A 193 -0.88 21.49 -4.30
CA ALA A 193 -1.93 20.58 -3.91
C ALA A 193 -2.39 19.76 -5.12
N ILE A 194 -2.48 18.43 -4.96
CA ILE A 194 -2.93 17.50 -5.99
C ILE A 194 -4.03 16.64 -5.39
N PRO A 195 -5.31 16.85 -5.75
CA PRO A 195 -6.40 15.94 -5.37
C PRO A 195 -6.11 14.52 -5.86
N LEU A 196 -6.34 13.53 -5.00
CA LEU A 196 -6.15 12.13 -5.34
C LEU A 196 -7.47 11.52 -5.84
N PRO A 197 -7.44 10.68 -6.89
CA PRO A 197 -8.62 10.01 -7.42
C PRO A 197 -8.99 8.78 -6.55
N VAL A 198 -9.41 9.02 -5.32
CA VAL A 198 -9.80 7.99 -4.35
C VAL A 198 -11.24 8.19 -3.90
N ALA A 199 -11.88 7.13 -3.39
CA ALA A 199 -13.29 7.14 -3.04
C ALA A 199 -13.61 8.01 -1.81
N GLY A 200 -12.66 8.20 -0.88
CA GLY A 200 -12.92 8.91 0.37
C GLY A 200 -11.69 9.14 1.23
N ALA A 201 -11.92 9.57 2.47
CA ALA A 201 -10.88 9.97 3.42
C ALA A 201 -10.22 8.80 4.12
N PHE A 202 -9.44 8.00 3.39
CA PHE A 202 -8.70 6.87 3.96
C PHE A 202 -7.69 7.32 5.02
N HIS A 203 -7.43 6.44 5.98
CA HIS A 203 -6.50 6.66 7.09
C HIS A 203 -6.89 7.82 8.02
N THR A 204 -8.20 8.00 8.21
CA THR A 204 -8.79 8.97 9.14
C THR A 204 -9.92 8.34 9.94
N ASN A 205 -10.41 9.04 10.97
CA ASN A 205 -11.56 8.60 11.76
C ASN A 205 -12.86 8.46 10.94
N ILE A 206 -12.94 9.03 9.74
CA ILE A 206 -14.07 8.82 8.81
C ILE A 206 -14.18 7.34 8.41
N MET A 207 -13.08 6.60 8.49
CA MET A 207 -13.03 5.15 8.22
C MET A 207 -13.40 4.27 9.44
N CYS A 208 -13.84 4.83 10.58
CA CYS A 208 -14.19 4.03 11.76
C CYS A 208 -15.17 2.87 11.48
N PRO A 209 -16.20 2.98 10.60
CA PRO A 209 -17.03 1.82 10.28
C PRO A 209 -16.27 0.69 9.57
N ALA A 210 -15.13 1.00 8.94
CA ALA A 210 -14.30 0.00 8.26
C ALA A 210 -13.38 -0.75 9.23
N ASP A 211 -12.93 -0.14 10.33
CA ASP A 211 -12.09 -0.82 11.33
C ASP A 211 -12.88 -1.90 12.07
N GLU A 212 -14.14 -1.67 12.39
CA GLU A 212 -15.04 -2.67 12.99
C GLU A 212 -15.25 -3.88 12.06
N ALA A 213 -15.57 -3.63 10.78
CA ALA A 213 -15.73 -4.68 9.78
C ALA A 213 -14.41 -5.45 9.51
N LEU A 214 -13.29 -4.76 9.64
CA LEU A 214 -11.97 -5.38 9.50
C LEU A 214 -11.62 -6.23 10.72
N ALA A 215 -11.99 -5.79 11.93
CA ALA A 215 -11.81 -6.56 13.16
C ALA A 215 -12.56 -7.90 13.09
N GLU A 216 -13.78 -7.93 12.55
CA GLU A 216 -14.56 -9.16 12.36
C GLU A 216 -13.75 -10.19 11.54
N VAL A 217 -13.33 -9.84 10.32
CA VAL A 217 -12.62 -10.78 9.44
C VAL A 217 -11.23 -11.13 9.96
N LEU A 218 -10.52 -10.19 10.59
CA LEU A 218 -9.21 -10.47 11.18
C LEU A 218 -9.29 -11.44 12.37
N ASN A 219 -10.40 -11.50 13.09
CA ASN A 219 -10.64 -12.48 14.15
C ASN A 219 -10.95 -13.89 13.62
N GLU A 220 -11.35 -14.02 12.35
CA GLU A 220 -11.64 -15.31 11.70
C GLU A 220 -10.43 -15.94 11.02
N VAL A 221 -9.33 -15.20 10.85
CA VAL A 221 -8.13 -15.67 10.15
C VAL A 221 -6.98 -15.94 11.12
N GLU A 222 -6.14 -16.90 10.74
CA GLU A 222 -4.93 -17.20 11.48
C GLU A 222 -3.82 -16.17 11.13
N ILE A 223 -3.31 -15.49 12.15
CA ILE A 223 -2.09 -14.69 12.07
C ILE A 223 -1.01 -15.40 12.87
N ARG A 224 0.17 -15.54 12.30
CA ARG A 224 1.35 -16.18 12.90
C ARG A 224 2.46 -15.14 13.08
N THR A 225 3.46 -15.50 13.87
CA THR A 225 4.72 -14.75 13.91
C THR A 225 5.33 -14.69 12.50
N PRO A 226 5.64 -13.51 11.97
CA PRO A 226 6.29 -13.39 10.66
C PRO A 226 7.68 -14.04 10.66
N GLU A 227 8.01 -14.81 9.62
CA GLU A 227 9.36 -15.38 9.42
C GLU A 227 10.39 -14.31 9.05
N ILE A 228 9.93 -13.22 8.44
CA ILE A 228 10.73 -12.05 8.08
C ILE A 228 10.06 -10.84 8.75
N PRO A 229 10.80 -9.97 9.45
CA PRO A 229 10.24 -8.76 10.05
C PRO A 229 9.45 -7.92 9.03
N VAL A 230 8.22 -7.54 9.38
CA VAL A 230 7.37 -6.66 8.58
C VAL A 230 7.17 -5.36 9.34
N VAL A 231 7.43 -4.22 8.68
CA VAL A 231 7.24 -2.90 9.27
C VAL A 231 5.79 -2.49 9.19
N SER A 232 5.17 -2.19 10.34
CA SER A 232 3.80 -1.70 10.41
C SER A 232 3.70 -0.24 9.95
N ASN A 233 2.64 0.09 9.24
CA ASN A 233 2.36 1.45 8.79
C ASN A 233 1.97 2.40 9.93
N VAL A 234 1.42 1.87 11.02
CA VAL A 234 0.86 2.66 12.13
C VAL A 234 1.95 3.33 12.97
N ASP A 235 3.01 2.60 13.29
CA ASP A 235 4.08 3.05 14.20
C ASP A 235 5.48 3.00 13.59
N ALA A 236 5.61 2.45 12.38
CA ALA A 236 6.89 2.26 11.68
C ALA A 236 7.87 1.37 12.48
N GLN A 237 7.35 0.34 13.18
CA GLN A 237 8.12 -0.65 13.91
C GLN A 237 7.83 -2.06 13.38
N THR A 238 8.67 -3.02 13.73
CA THR A 238 8.43 -4.45 13.46
C THR A 238 7.83 -5.12 14.68
N HIS A 239 6.89 -6.06 14.46
CA HIS A 239 6.21 -6.78 15.51
C HIS A 239 6.27 -8.29 15.25
N SER A 240 6.36 -9.08 16.31
CA SER A 240 6.41 -10.55 16.24
C SER A 240 5.21 -11.24 16.90
N ASP A 241 4.48 -10.52 17.75
CA ASP A 241 3.27 -11.05 18.39
C ASP A 241 2.09 -10.99 17.40
N PRO A 242 1.47 -12.13 17.06
CA PRO A 242 0.33 -12.18 16.15
C PRO A 242 -0.86 -11.32 16.59
N GLU A 243 -1.13 -11.22 17.90
CA GLU A 243 -2.25 -10.41 18.38
C GLU A 243 -1.94 -8.91 18.28
N GLU A 244 -0.72 -8.49 18.55
CA GLU A 244 -0.29 -7.11 18.33
C GLU A 244 -0.38 -6.73 16.85
N ILE A 245 0.07 -7.62 15.94
CA ILE A 245 -0.07 -7.43 14.50
C ILE A 245 -1.54 -7.28 14.11
N ARG A 246 -2.43 -8.13 14.62
CA ARG A 246 -3.88 -8.03 14.40
C ARG A 246 -4.43 -6.67 14.79
N GLN A 247 -4.10 -6.18 15.98
CA GLN A 247 -4.56 -4.89 16.49
C GLN A 247 -4.01 -3.71 15.67
N LEU A 248 -2.77 -3.81 15.18
CA LEU A 248 -2.17 -2.82 14.29
C LEU A 248 -2.89 -2.78 12.94
N LEU A 249 -3.22 -3.93 12.35
CA LEU A 249 -3.96 -4.00 11.08
C LEU A 249 -5.39 -3.41 11.20
N ILE A 250 -6.08 -3.67 12.31
CA ILE A 250 -7.40 -3.05 12.58
C ILE A 250 -7.27 -1.54 12.61
N ARG A 251 -6.31 -1.01 13.35
CA ARG A 251 -6.09 0.43 13.49
C ARG A 251 -5.53 1.10 12.24
N GLN A 252 -4.93 0.35 11.31
CA GLN A 252 -4.26 0.90 10.14
C GLN A 252 -5.20 1.77 9.28
N VAL A 253 -6.46 1.37 9.11
CA VAL A 253 -7.41 2.07 8.22
C VAL A 253 -7.86 3.43 8.74
N VAL A 254 -7.72 3.67 10.05
CA VAL A 254 -8.08 4.93 10.73
C VAL A 254 -6.85 5.74 11.19
N ASN A 255 -5.64 5.21 10.99
CA ASN A 255 -4.39 5.85 11.39
C ASN A 255 -3.51 6.22 10.19
N PRO A 256 -2.68 7.25 10.33
CA PRO A 256 -1.73 7.63 9.29
C PRO A 256 -0.76 6.52 8.91
N VAL A 257 -0.44 6.46 7.62
CA VAL A 257 0.63 5.61 7.09
C VAL A 257 1.97 6.33 7.25
N ARG A 258 2.88 5.79 8.05
CA ARG A 258 4.20 6.35 8.38
C ARG A 258 5.28 5.79 7.43
N TRP A 259 5.08 5.95 6.12
CA TRP A 259 5.96 5.34 5.11
C TRP A 259 7.40 5.87 5.16
N GLU A 260 7.58 7.18 5.28
CA GLU A 260 8.91 7.80 5.40
C GLU A 260 9.66 7.25 6.62
N ASP A 261 8.99 7.12 7.76
CA ASP A 261 9.57 6.57 8.99
C ASP A 261 9.92 5.07 8.81
N SER A 262 9.06 4.29 8.12
CA SER A 262 9.32 2.89 7.80
C SER A 262 10.58 2.71 6.94
N ILE A 263 10.77 3.55 5.94
CA ILE A 263 11.98 3.54 5.12
C ILE A 263 13.22 3.95 5.93
N ASN A 264 13.10 4.97 6.78
CA ASN A 264 14.20 5.40 7.64
C ASN A 264 14.60 4.30 8.63
N LEU A 265 13.65 3.53 9.18
CA LEU A 265 13.94 2.35 9.99
C LEU A 265 14.77 1.34 9.18
N MET A 266 14.33 0.94 7.99
CA MET A 266 15.04 -0.03 7.15
C MET A 266 16.46 0.44 6.81
N LEU A 267 16.63 1.72 6.49
CA LEU A 267 17.95 2.31 6.23
C LEU A 267 18.84 2.28 7.48
N SER A 268 18.28 2.56 8.66
CA SER A 268 19.01 2.52 9.94
C SER A 268 19.41 1.10 10.34
N GLU A 269 18.62 0.08 9.95
CA GLU A 269 18.93 -1.33 10.09
C GLU A 269 20.01 -1.81 9.10
N GLY A 270 20.44 -0.94 8.19
CA GLY A 270 21.53 -1.20 7.24
C GLY A 270 21.09 -1.82 5.92
N CYS A 271 19.82 -1.70 5.55
CA CYS A 271 19.34 -2.12 4.23
C CYS A 271 19.95 -1.25 3.13
N THR A 272 20.51 -1.90 2.10
CA THR A 272 21.17 -1.25 0.96
C THR A 272 20.50 -1.57 -0.36
N ASP A 273 19.86 -2.73 -0.46
CA ASP A 273 19.26 -3.24 -1.68
C ASP A 273 17.75 -3.37 -1.51
N PHE A 274 17.00 -2.57 -2.24
CA PHE A 274 15.56 -2.51 -2.15
C PHE A 274 14.90 -3.00 -3.43
N TYR A 275 13.81 -3.75 -3.27
CA TYR A 275 13.02 -4.27 -4.38
C TYR A 275 11.56 -3.90 -4.20
N GLU A 276 10.98 -3.16 -5.15
CA GLU A 276 9.53 -2.95 -5.23
C GLU A 276 8.92 -4.09 -6.03
N VAL A 277 8.15 -4.95 -5.35
CA VAL A 277 7.56 -6.17 -5.90
C VAL A 277 6.07 -5.98 -6.11
N GLY A 278 5.65 -5.84 -7.36
CA GLY A 278 4.26 -5.57 -7.72
C GLY A 278 4.10 -4.50 -8.79
N PRO A 279 2.85 -4.12 -9.13
CA PRO A 279 2.55 -3.14 -10.17
C PRO A 279 3.16 -1.76 -9.90
N GLY A 280 3.58 -1.09 -10.97
CA GLY A 280 4.05 0.29 -10.91
C GLY A 280 5.51 0.47 -10.46
N LYS A 281 5.82 1.69 -9.98
CA LYS A 281 7.14 2.11 -9.49
C LYS A 281 7.04 3.27 -8.48
N VAL A 282 5.95 3.31 -7.75
CA VAL A 282 5.63 4.41 -6.82
C VAL A 282 6.61 4.42 -5.65
N LEU A 283 6.85 3.26 -5.04
CA LEU A 283 7.69 3.15 -3.85
C LEU A 283 9.17 3.41 -4.16
N LYS A 284 9.64 2.99 -5.34
CA LYS A 284 10.96 3.37 -5.88
C LYS A 284 11.10 4.89 -5.99
N GLY A 285 10.06 5.56 -6.46
CA GLY A 285 10.03 7.02 -6.54
C GLY A 285 10.09 7.70 -5.17
N LEU A 286 9.38 7.16 -4.18
CA LEU A 286 9.40 7.64 -2.80
C LEU A 286 10.77 7.41 -2.15
N LEU A 287 11.32 6.21 -2.27
CA LEU A 287 12.66 5.89 -1.76
C LEU A 287 13.72 6.85 -2.31
N LYS A 288 13.69 7.13 -3.62
CA LYS A 288 14.64 8.08 -4.25
C LYS A 288 14.56 9.47 -3.66
N ARG A 289 13.40 9.89 -3.13
CA ARG A 289 13.23 11.19 -2.46
C ARG A 289 13.70 11.16 -1.02
N ILE A 290 13.56 10.02 -0.33
CA ILE A 290 14.05 9.81 1.05
C ILE A 290 15.58 9.63 1.03
N SER A 291 16.08 8.75 0.18
CA SER A 291 17.51 8.45 0.06
C SER A 291 17.94 8.38 -1.42
N ARG A 292 18.55 9.45 -1.92
CA ARG A 292 18.95 9.58 -3.35
C ARG A 292 19.99 8.57 -3.79
N LYS A 293 20.76 8.04 -2.85
CA LYS A 293 21.89 7.11 -3.14
C LYS A 293 21.45 5.64 -3.08
N THR A 294 20.31 5.34 -2.51
CA THR A 294 19.81 3.98 -2.35
C THR A 294 19.15 3.50 -3.63
N ALA A 295 19.64 2.35 -4.13
CA ALA A 295 19.08 1.71 -5.32
C ALA A 295 17.76 0.99 -4.97
N CYS A 296 16.82 0.98 -5.93
CA CYS A 296 15.62 0.17 -5.87
C CYS A 296 15.34 -0.45 -7.24
N THR A 297 15.20 -1.76 -7.27
CA THR A 297 14.79 -2.52 -8.46
C THR A 297 13.29 -2.76 -8.41
N THR A 298 12.60 -2.61 -9.54
CA THR A 298 11.17 -2.92 -9.65
C THR A 298 10.98 -4.29 -10.28
N ILE A 299 10.11 -5.12 -9.67
CA ILE A 299 9.74 -6.46 -10.15
C ILE A 299 8.26 -6.40 -10.53
N ASN A 300 8.00 -6.22 -11.82
CA ASN A 300 6.65 -6.10 -12.39
C ASN A 300 6.61 -6.61 -13.83
N ASP A 301 5.53 -6.31 -14.58
CA ASP A 301 5.35 -6.70 -15.99
C ASP A 301 6.24 -5.94 -16.99
N SER A 302 6.87 -4.85 -16.58
CA SER A 302 7.82 -4.16 -17.44
C SER A 302 9.08 -5.05 -17.57
N PHE A 303 9.40 -5.46 -18.80
CA PHE A 303 10.70 -6.04 -19.08
C PHE A 303 11.74 -4.95 -18.83
N ASP A 304 12.76 -5.27 -18.03
CA ASP A 304 13.95 -4.41 -17.96
C ASP A 304 14.50 -4.24 -19.38
N GLU A 305 14.57 -3.00 -19.86
CA GLU A 305 15.28 -2.64 -21.11
C GLU A 305 16.79 -2.88 -21.01
N THR A 306 17.27 -3.57 -19.96
CA THR A 306 18.69 -3.81 -19.67
C THR A 306 19.16 -5.24 -19.95
N GLY A 307 18.37 -6.05 -20.68
CA GLY A 307 18.73 -7.42 -21.06
C GLY A 307 19.00 -7.59 -22.54
N GLY A 308 19.90 -6.76 -23.11
CA GLY A 308 20.28 -6.86 -24.51
C GLY A 308 21.65 -6.25 -24.81
N MET A 309 22.72 -6.94 -24.50
CA MET A 309 23.97 -7.02 -25.27
C MET A 309 24.65 -8.36 -25.01
#